data_64dc79616a337818d396b4cd7ab0bd9e
#
_entry.id   64dc79616a337818d396b4cd7ab0bd9e
#
_cell.length_a   1.000
_cell.length_b   1.000
_cell.length_c   1.000
_cell.angle_alpha   90.00
_cell.angle_beta   90.00
_cell.angle_gamma   90.00
#
_symmetry.space_group_name_H-M   'P 1'
#
loop_
_entity.id
_entity.type
_entity.pdbx_description
1 polymer ?
#
loop_
_entity_poly.entity_id
_entity_poly.type
_entity_poly.pdbx_seq_one_letter_code
_entity_poly.pdbx_strand_id
1 'polypeptide(L)'
;MGLLQLMLGVLGFTVLLSSLFLTILVRRQAAHQKRSEAYIEVAKYLGENPTLFKKVNQLVKLESTTKILSLVFFLGGWIVYSINDFLIISLDDSVRVMILWTSIVLFVILTIVQMMLEFRHKKLLAFPLSNISPVENTAGEKRWILSKMLLMIGTAILTTWLQLVAQ
;
A
#
# COMPACT_ATOMS: atom_id res chain seq x y z
N MET A 1 1.62 -26.65 -18.50
CA MET A 1 0.92 -25.52 -17.91
C MET A 1 -0.53 -25.55 -18.32
N GLY A 2 -1.47 -25.71 -17.41
CA GLY A 2 -2.90 -25.76 -17.75
C GLY A 2 -3.44 -24.36 -18.09
N LEU A 3 -4.53 -24.32 -18.88
CA LEU A 3 -5.22 -23.07 -19.26
C LEU A 3 -5.56 -22.21 -18.04
N LEU A 4 -6.00 -22.84 -16.96
CA LEU A 4 -6.34 -22.17 -15.70
C LEU A 4 -5.13 -21.45 -15.07
N GLN A 5 -3.95 -22.09 -15.06
CA GLN A 5 -2.72 -21.49 -14.53
C GLN A 5 -2.32 -20.26 -15.34
N LEU A 6 -2.41 -20.33 -16.67
CA LEU A 6 -2.10 -19.21 -17.55
C LEU A 6 -3.08 -18.05 -17.32
N MET A 7 -4.39 -18.33 -17.21
CA MET A 7 -5.41 -17.31 -16.93
C MET A 7 -5.18 -16.61 -15.60
N LEU A 8 -4.88 -17.35 -14.52
CA LEU A 8 -4.59 -16.78 -13.20
C LEU A 8 -3.34 -15.90 -13.20
N GLY A 9 -2.28 -16.32 -13.89
CA GLY A 9 -1.07 -15.51 -14.04
C GLY A 9 -1.35 -14.19 -14.74
N VAL A 10 -2.00 -14.24 -15.91
CA VAL A 10 -2.37 -13.04 -16.69
C VAL A 10 -3.28 -12.11 -15.87
N LEU A 11 -4.29 -12.67 -15.21
CA LEU A 11 -5.21 -11.89 -14.36
C LEU A 11 -4.46 -11.20 -13.23
N GLY A 12 -3.63 -11.93 -12.48
CA GLY A 12 -2.86 -11.39 -11.36
C GLY A 12 -1.91 -10.26 -11.79
N PHE A 13 -1.18 -10.44 -12.88
CA PHE A 13 -0.32 -9.40 -13.45
C PHE A 13 -1.11 -8.18 -13.90
N THR A 14 -2.23 -8.36 -14.60
CA THR A 14 -3.09 -7.27 -15.06
C THR A 14 -3.62 -6.44 -13.88
N VAL A 15 -4.07 -7.11 -12.81
CA VAL A 15 -4.57 -6.45 -11.60
C VAL A 15 -3.45 -5.66 -10.91
N LEU A 16 -2.23 -6.22 -10.80
CA LEU A 16 -1.09 -5.50 -10.21
C LEU A 16 -0.65 -4.30 -11.05
N LEU A 17 -0.57 -4.45 -12.37
CA LEU A 17 -0.25 -3.33 -13.26
C LEU A 17 -1.29 -2.22 -13.17
N SER A 18 -2.58 -2.56 -13.09
CA SER A 18 -3.67 -1.59 -12.88
C SER A 18 -3.53 -0.85 -11.55
N SER A 19 -3.17 -1.56 -10.47
CA SER A 19 -2.87 -0.95 -9.16
C SER A 19 -1.71 0.04 -9.25
N LEU A 20 -0.62 -0.35 -9.91
CA LEU A 20 0.57 0.47 -10.08
C LEU A 20 0.25 1.74 -10.90
N PHE A 21 -0.50 1.61 -11.98
CA PHE A 21 -0.94 2.72 -12.82
C PHE A 21 -1.79 3.72 -12.01
N LEU A 22 -2.78 3.24 -11.25
CA LEU A 22 -3.58 4.09 -10.37
C LEU A 22 -2.75 4.78 -9.30
N THR A 23 -1.76 4.09 -8.73
CA THR A 23 -0.83 4.68 -7.75
C THR A 23 -0.04 5.84 -8.35
N ILE A 24 0.45 5.69 -9.59
CA ILE A 24 1.16 6.75 -10.31
C ILE A 24 0.25 7.95 -10.57
N LEU A 25 -0.99 7.72 -11.00
CA LEU A 25 -1.96 8.78 -11.25
C LEU A 25 -2.26 9.57 -9.96
N VAL A 26 -2.49 8.87 -8.85
CA VAL A 26 -2.74 9.50 -7.53
C VAL A 26 -1.53 10.33 -7.09
N ARG A 27 -0.31 9.79 -7.24
CA ARG A 27 0.92 10.53 -6.89
C ARG A 27 1.11 11.79 -7.73
N ARG A 28 0.83 11.72 -9.03
CA ARG A 28 0.89 12.91 -9.91
C ARG A 28 -0.11 13.96 -9.48
N GLN A 29 -1.34 13.59 -9.17
CA GLN A 29 -2.36 14.51 -8.66
C GLN A 29 -1.93 15.15 -7.33
N ALA A 30 -1.42 14.35 -6.39
CA ALA A 30 -0.91 14.87 -5.11
C ALA A 30 0.28 15.82 -5.28
N ALA A 31 1.17 15.58 -6.25
CA ALA A 31 2.28 16.47 -6.55
C ALA A 31 1.82 17.83 -7.11
N HIS A 32 0.75 17.84 -7.92
CA HIS A 32 0.13 19.08 -8.39
C HIS A 32 -0.53 19.86 -7.24
N GLN A 33 -1.22 19.17 -6.33
CA GLN A 33 -1.86 19.81 -5.17
C GLN A 33 -0.85 20.43 -4.20
N LYS A 34 0.33 19.83 -4.02
CA LYS A 34 1.42 20.38 -3.17
C LYS A 34 1.92 21.75 -3.62
N ARG A 35 1.69 22.14 -4.87
CA ARG A 35 2.05 23.45 -5.42
C ARG A 35 0.91 24.47 -5.29
N SER A 36 -0.23 24.11 -4.75
CA SER A 36 -1.37 25.00 -4.58
C SER A 36 -1.19 25.92 -3.38
N GLU A 37 -1.76 27.13 -3.44
CA GLU A 37 -1.78 28.10 -2.35
C GLU A 37 -2.37 27.49 -1.06
N ALA A 38 -3.38 26.64 -1.19
CA ALA A 38 -4.00 25.93 -0.07
C ALA A 38 -2.98 25.08 0.73
N TYR A 39 -1.96 24.51 0.09
CA TYR A 39 -0.93 23.76 0.81
C TYR A 39 -0.02 24.69 1.63
N ILE A 40 0.27 25.88 1.13
CA ILE A 40 1.07 26.89 1.85
C ILE A 40 0.32 27.36 3.09
N GLU A 41 -1.00 27.59 2.97
CA GLU A 41 -1.85 27.97 4.10
C GLU A 41 -1.95 26.88 5.16
N VAL A 42 -2.07 25.61 4.75
CA VAL A 42 -2.01 24.44 5.67
C VAL A 42 -0.67 24.41 6.41
N ALA A 43 0.43 24.61 5.71
CA ALA A 43 1.76 24.61 6.32
C ALA A 43 1.92 25.77 7.33
N LYS A 44 1.42 26.95 7.00
CA LYS A 44 1.39 28.12 7.91
C LYS A 44 0.57 27.85 9.15
N TYR A 45 -0.65 27.34 8.98
CA TYR A 45 -1.55 26.98 10.08
C TYR A 45 -0.92 25.94 11.03
N LEU A 46 -0.26 24.91 10.47
CA LEU A 46 0.45 23.93 11.28
C LEU A 46 1.64 24.54 12.03
N GLY A 47 2.34 25.52 11.45
CA GLY A 47 3.41 26.27 12.12
C GLY A 47 2.91 27.08 13.32
N GLU A 48 1.71 27.63 13.24
CA GLU A 48 1.06 28.39 14.30
C GLU A 48 0.47 27.48 15.40
N ASN A 49 0.25 26.18 15.13
CA ASN A 49 -0.36 25.20 16.04
C ASN A 49 0.57 24.03 16.38
N PRO A 50 1.56 24.20 17.28
CA PRO A 50 2.59 23.19 17.55
C PRO A 50 2.03 21.85 18.09
N THR A 51 0.93 21.88 18.83
CA THR A 51 0.27 20.68 19.34
C THR A 51 -0.34 19.84 18.23
N LEU A 52 -1.00 20.48 17.26
CA LEU A 52 -1.55 19.83 16.08
C LEU A 52 -0.43 19.31 15.18
N PHE A 53 0.61 20.11 14.96
CA PHE A 53 1.80 19.73 14.20
C PHE A 53 2.44 18.45 14.75
N LYS A 54 2.59 18.36 16.09
CA LYS A 54 3.14 17.16 16.74
C LYS A 54 2.29 15.93 16.48
N LYS A 55 0.95 16.02 16.58
CA LYS A 55 0.02 14.92 16.29
C LYS A 55 0.08 14.48 14.82
N VAL A 56 0.06 15.43 13.89
CA VAL A 56 0.19 15.16 12.45
C VAL A 56 1.51 14.46 12.14
N ASN A 57 2.63 14.97 12.69
CA ASN A 57 3.95 14.39 12.45
C ASN A 57 4.08 12.97 13.03
N GLN A 58 3.46 12.69 14.19
CA GLN A 58 3.39 11.32 14.73
C GLN A 58 2.63 10.37 13.80
N LEU A 59 1.48 10.80 13.26
CA LEU A 59 0.71 9.99 12.30
C LEU A 59 1.48 9.75 11.01
N VAL A 60 2.15 10.76 10.46
CA VAL A 60 2.98 10.63 9.25
C VAL A 60 4.14 9.66 9.48
N LYS A 61 4.81 9.72 10.63
CA LYS A 61 5.86 8.76 10.99
C LYS A 61 5.31 7.34 11.07
N LEU A 62 4.18 7.16 11.76
CA LEU A 62 3.56 5.84 11.90
C LEU A 62 3.12 5.28 10.55
N GLU A 63 2.53 6.11 9.69
CA GLU A 63 2.17 5.75 8.32
C GLU A 63 3.41 5.32 7.50
N SER A 64 4.50 6.08 7.59
CA SER A 64 5.75 5.75 6.89
C SER A 64 6.34 4.43 7.38
N THR A 65 6.37 4.20 8.70
CA THR A 65 6.84 2.95 9.29
C THR A 65 5.98 1.77 8.84
N THR A 66 4.66 1.92 8.82
CA THR A 66 3.73 0.87 8.38
C THR A 66 3.94 0.55 6.89
N LYS A 67 4.22 1.56 6.05
CA LYS A 67 4.56 1.37 4.63
C LYS A 67 5.83 0.54 4.45
N ILE A 68 6.88 0.87 5.21
CA ILE A 68 8.16 0.14 5.13
C ILE A 68 7.98 -1.30 5.59
N LEU A 69 7.31 -1.52 6.72
CA LEU A 69 7.02 -2.87 7.22
C LEU A 69 6.19 -3.69 6.23
N SER A 70 5.15 -3.09 5.66
CA SER A 70 4.33 -3.73 4.63
C SER A 70 5.17 -4.19 3.44
N LEU A 71 6.08 -3.34 2.96
CA LEU A 71 6.99 -3.68 1.86
C LEU A 71 7.97 -4.79 2.24
N VAL A 72 8.53 -4.74 3.46
CA VAL A 72 9.47 -5.75 3.97
C VAL A 72 8.80 -7.12 4.05
N PHE A 73 7.57 -7.20 4.58
CA PHE A 73 6.83 -8.48 4.61
C PHE A 73 6.49 -8.97 3.22
N PHE A 74 6.03 -8.07 2.33
CA PHE A 74 5.72 -8.43 0.95
C PHE A 74 6.94 -9.02 0.23
N LEU A 75 8.05 -8.28 0.18
CA LEU A 75 9.25 -8.72 -0.50
C LEU A 75 9.93 -9.89 0.22
N GLY A 76 9.97 -9.86 1.56
CA GLY A 76 10.62 -10.91 2.36
C GLY A 76 9.97 -12.28 2.15
N GLY A 77 8.62 -12.35 2.15
CA GLY A 77 7.91 -13.60 1.88
C GLY A 77 8.21 -14.17 0.49
N TRP A 78 8.23 -13.30 -0.52
CA TRP A 78 8.55 -13.68 -1.91
C TRP A 78 10.02 -14.10 -2.08
N ILE A 79 10.94 -13.38 -1.46
CA ILE A 79 12.36 -13.69 -1.51
C ILE A 79 12.62 -15.06 -0.86
N VAL A 80 12.11 -15.29 0.34
CA VAL A 80 12.28 -16.57 1.03
C VAL A 80 11.70 -17.72 0.21
N TYR A 81 10.52 -17.53 -0.38
CA TYR A 81 9.91 -18.55 -1.23
C TYR A 81 10.74 -18.86 -2.49
N SER A 82 11.29 -17.81 -3.15
CA SER A 82 11.99 -17.98 -4.44
C SER A 82 13.45 -18.40 -4.32
N ILE A 83 14.15 -18.03 -3.24
CA ILE A 83 15.60 -18.24 -3.10
C ILE A 83 15.94 -19.55 -2.37
N ASN A 84 14.95 -20.20 -1.77
CA ASN A 84 15.22 -21.41 -0.98
C ASN A 84 15.99 -22.50 -1.74
N ASP A 85 15.80 -22.59 -3.06
CA ASP A 85 16.51 -23.56 -3.91
C ASP A 85 18.01 -23.24 -4.07
N PHE A 86 18.42 -22.01 -3.73
CA PHE A 86 19.81 -21.53 -3.77
C PHE A 86 20.48 -21.46 -2.39
N LEU A 87 19.72 -21.64 -1.30
CA LEU A 87 20.26 -21.60 0.05
C LEU A 87 20.76 -23.01 0.46
N ILE A 88 21.87 -23.03 1.20
CA ILE A 88 22.46 -24.25 1.76
C ILE A 88 21.50 -24.94 2.75
N ILE A 89 20.58 -24.18 3.34
CA ILE A 89 19.51 -24.66 4.23
C ILE A 89 18.23 -24.79 3.41
N SER A 90 17.91 -26.00 2.98
CA SER A 90 16.64 -26.29 2.32
C SER A 90 15.51 -26.30 3.37
N LEU A 91 14.65 -25.32 3.32
CA LEU A 91 13.40 -25.34 4.10
C LEU A 91 12.41 -26.33 3.46
N ASP A 92 11.67 -27.04 4.29
CA ASP A 92 10.58 -27.90 3.84
C ASP A 92 9.53 -27.09 3.05
N ASP A 93 8.96 -27.67 2.01
CA ASP A 93 7.97 -27.00 1.14
C ASP A 93 6.76 -26.48 1.91
N SER A 94 6.28 -27.21 2.89
CA SER A 94 5.20 -26.78 3.76
C SER A 94 5.55 -25.53 4.57
N VAL A 95 6.79 -25.43 5.05
CA VAL A 95 7.28 -24.27 5.80
C VAL A 95 7.41 -23.04 4.88
N ARG A 96 7.93 -23.22 3.67
CA ARG A 96 8.01 -22.15 2.67
C ARG A 96 6.65 -21.55 2.33
N VAL A 97 5.68 -22.41 2.08
CA VAL A 97 4.29 -22.01 1.79
C VAL A 97 3.70 -21.27 2.99
N MET A 98 3.93 -21.74 4.21
CA MET A 98 3.46 -21.10 5.41
C MET A 98 4.07 -19.70 5.61
N ILE A 99 5.37 -19.54 5.40
CA ILE A 99 6.06 -18.25 5.48
C ILE A 99 5.49 -17.27 4.45
N LEU A 100 5.30 -17.71 3.21
CA LEU A 100 4.74 -16.89 2.14
C LEU A 100 3.33 -16.38 2.49
N TRP A 101 2.42 -17.28 2.90
CA TRP A 101 1.07 -16.88 3.26
C TRP A 101 1.01 -16.00 4.51
N THR A 102 1.82 -16.29 5.53
CA THR A 102 1.92 -15.44 6.72
C THR A 102 2.38 -14.02 6.34
N SER A 103 3.39 -13.92 5.46
CA SER A 103 3.89 -12.64 4.97
C SER A 103 2.83 -11.85 4.19
N ILE A 104 2.02 -12.53 3.38
CA ILE A 104 0.92 -11.90 2.63
C ILE A 104 -0.19 -11.42 3.57
N VAL A 105 -0.57 -12.23 4.54
CA VAL A 105 -1.57 -11.82 5.54
C VAL A 105 -1.10 -10.59 6.31
N LEU A 106 0.16 -10.56 6.75
CA LEU A 106 0.75 -9.40 7.42
C LEU A 106 0.80 -8.17 6.50
N PHE A 107 1.17 -8.35 5.23
CA PHE A 107 1.14 -7.29 4.22
C PHE A 107 -0.27 -6.69 4.07
N VAL A 108 -1.32 -7.52 3.98
CA VAL A 108 -2.71 -7.08 3.87
C VAL A 108 -3.14 -6.31 5.12
N ILE A 109 -2.87 -6.85 6.31
CA ILE A 109 -3.20 -6.19 7.59
C ILE A 109 -2.52 -4.82 7.68
N LEU A 110 -1.21 -4.75 7.40
CA LEU A 110 -0.46 -3.49 7.43
C LEU A 110 -0.96 -2.49 6.39
N THR A 111 -1.39 -2.96 5.21
CA THR A 111 -1.98 -2.09 4.19
C THR A 111 -3.31 -1.49 4.67
N ILE A 112 -4.15 -2.28 5.34
CA ILE A 112 -5.40 -1.80 5.94
C ILE A 112 -5.11 -0.78 7.05
N VAL A 113 -4.16 -1.06 7.95
CA VAL A 113 -3.73 -0.13 9.00
C VAL A 113 -3.24 1.18 8.40
N GLN A 114 -2.44 1.12 7.34
CA GLN A 114 -1.99 2.30 6.62
C GLN A 114 -3.17 3.12 6.08
N MET A 115 -4.18 2.48 5.47
CA MET A 115 -5.38 3.16 5.00
C MET A 115 -6.11 3.87 6.14
N MET A 116 -6.25 3.22 7.29
CA MET A 116 -6.89 3.83 8.48
C MET A 116 -6.10 5.04 9.00
N LEU A 117 -4.77 4.97 9.01
CA LEU A 117 -3.90 6.09 9.44
C LEU A 117 -4.02 7.28 8.49
N GLU A 118 -4.03 7.05 7.18
CA GLU A 118 -4.22 8.12 6.18
C GLU A 118 -5.60 8.79 6.33
N PHE A 119 -6.67 8.02 6.59
CA PHE A 119 -7.99 8.58 6.87
C PHE A 119 -7.99 9.43 8.13
N ARG A 120 -7.35 8.97 9.22
CA ARG A 120 -7.22 9.75 10.45
C ARG A 120 -6.43 11.03 10.23
N HIS A 121 -5.34 10.97 9.48
CA HIS A 121 -4.52 12.12 9.12
C HIS A 121 -5.35 13.18 8.36
N LYS A 122 -6.08 12.77 7.33
CA LYS A 122 -6.96 13.66 6.57
C LYS A 122 -8.06 14.27 7.44
N LYS A 123 -8.71 13.48 8.29
CA LYS A 123 -9.76 13.95 9.20
C LYS A 123 -9.25 15.00 10.20
N LEU A 124 -8.02 14.82 10.71
CA LEU A 124 -7.36 15.77 11.61
C LEU A 124 -7.10 17.12 10.95
N LEU A 125 -6.76 17.12 9.65
CA LEU A 125 -6.52 18.35 8.89
C LEU A 125 -7.81 19.00 8.37
N ALA A 126 -8.83 18.21 8.07
CA ALA A 126 -10.08 18.72 7.49
C ALA A 126 -10.86 19.64 8.43
N PHE A 127 -10.91 19.34 9.73
CA PHE A 127 -11.70 20.09 10.70
C PHE A 127 -11.23 21.53 10.91
N PRO A 128 -9.92 21.78 11.21
CA PRO A 128 -9.42 23.15 11.41
C PRO A 128 -9.30 23.96 10.13
N LEU A 129 -9.31 23.30 8.97
CA LEU A 129 -9.07 23.89 7.66
C LEU A 129 -10.32 23.85 6.77
N SER A 130 -11.51 23.68 7.36
CA SER A 130 -12.78 23.59 6.61
C SER A 130 -13.03 24.76 5.65
N ASN A 131 -12.51 25.95 5.98
CA ASN A 131 -12.60 27.14 5.12
C ASN A 131 -11.46 27.26 4.10
N ILE A 132 -10.39 26.50 4.26
CA ILE A 132 -9.16 26.55 3.46
C ILE A 132 -8.96 25.24 2.71
N SER A 133 -9.73 24.19 3.10
CA SER A 133 -9.55 22.84 2.57
C SER A 133 -9.60 22.85 1.06
N PRO A 134 -8.55 22.38 0.38
CA PRO A 134 -8.66 22.11 -1.02
C PRO A 134 -9.82 21.16 -1.21
N VAL A 135 -10.70 21.50 -2.12
CA VAL A 135 -11.87 20.73 -2.56
C VAL A 135 -11.59 19.24 -2.34
N GLU A 136 -12.43 18.59 -1.53
CA GLU A 136 -12.34 17.14 -1.32
C GLU A 136 -12.18 16.47 -2.68
N ASN A 137 -10.98 16.02 -2.97
CA ASN A 137 -10.74 15.30 -4.22
C ASN A 137 -11.24 13.86 -4.07
N THR A 138 -12.56 13.75 -3.97
CA THR A 138 -13.28 12.48 -3.83
C THR A 138 -12.89 11.47 -4.92
N ALA A 139 -12.57 11.95 -6.12
CA ALA A 139 -12.10 11.11 -7.21
C ALA A 139 -10.67 10.57 -6.94
N GLY A 140 -9.78 11.40 -6.41
CA GLY A 140 -8.42 10.99 -6.03
C GLY A 140 -8.43 9.98 -4.87
N GLU A 141 -9.32 10.18 -3.90
CA GLU A 141 -9.48 9.24 -2.77
C GLU A 141 -10.01 7.88 -3.22
N LYS A 142 -11.05 7.87 -4.05
CA LYS A 142 -11.59 6.63 -4.62
C LYS A 142 -10.53 5.87 -5.42
N ARG A 143 -9.76 6.57 -6.26
CA ARG A 143 -8.66 5.97 -7.03
C ARG A 143 -7.56 5.40 -6.13
N TRP A 144 -7.24 6.09 -5.03
CA TRP A 144 -6.25 5.62 -4.07
C TRP A 144 -6.72 4.36 -3.34
N ILE A 145 -7.97 4.32 -2.84
CA ILE A 145 -8.56 3.13 -2.22
C ILE A 145 -8.57 1.96 -3.20
N LEU A 146 -9.05 2.21 -4.42
CA LEU A 146 -9.10 1.19 -5.48
C LEU A 146 -7.70 0.63 -5.79
N SER A 147 -6.69 1.49 -5.89
CA SER A 147 -5.30 1.06 -6.08
C SER A 147 -4.83 0.11 -4.99
N LYS A 148 -5.13 0.40 -3.71
CA LYS A 148 -4.75 -0.46 -2.58
C LYS A 148 -5.50 -1.79 -2.60
N MET A 149 -6.80 -1.77 -2.92
CA MET A 149 -7.59 -3.00 -3.05
C MET A 149 -7.07 -3.89 -4.18
N LEU A 150 -6.78 -3.30 -5.34
CA LEU A 150 -6.21 -4.05 -6.47
C LEU A 150 -4.83 -4.62 -6.14
N LEU A 151 -4.00 -3.89 -5.39
CA LEU A 151 -2.71 -4.39 -4.93
C LEU A 151 -2.86 -5.64 -4.08
N MET A 152 -3.76 -5.64 -3.09
CA MET A 152 -4.02 -6.78 -2.22
C MET A 152 -4.57 -7.98 -3.01
N ILE A 153 -5.55 -7.75 -3.87
CA ILE A 153 -6.18 -8.80 -4.69
C ILE A 153 -5.16 -9.39 -5.68
N GLY A 154 -4.44 -8.54 -6.40
CA GLY A 154 -3.44 -8.97 -7.38
C GLY A 154 -2.32 -9.78 -6.74
N THR A 155 -1.88 -9.39 -5.54
CA THR A 155 -0.89 -10.14 -4.77
C THR A 155 -1.41 -11.54 -4.40
N ALA A 156 -2.65 -11.64 -3.91
CA ALA A 156 -3.24 -12.93 -3.55
C ALA A 156 -3.38 -13.85 -4.78
N ILE A 157 -3.85 -13.32 -5.91
CA ILE A 157 -3.98 -14.08 -7.15
C ILE A 157 -2.63 -14.60 -7.64
N LEU A 158 -1.60 -13.73 -7.68
CA LEU A 158 -0.26 -14.14 -8.13
C LEU A 158 0.37 -15.18 -7.22
N THR A 159 0.15 -15.06 -5.91
CA THR A 159 0.66 -16.06 -4.96
C THR A 159 0.02 -17.41 -5.19
N THR A 160 -1.31 -17.44 -5.37
CA THR A 160 -2.03 -18.68 -5.69
C THR A 160 -1.53 -19.26 -7.02
N TRP A 161 -1.33 -18.41 -8.03
CA TRP A 161 -0.80 -18.84 -9.33
C TRP A 161 0.58 -19.47 -9.20
N LEU A 162 1.50 -18.84 -8.47
CA LEU A 162 2.85 -19.40 -8.27
C LEU A 162 2.82 -20.77 -7.61
N GLN A 163 1.98 -20.94 -6.60
CA GLN A 163 1.85 -22.23 -5.92
C GLN A 163 1.33 -23.33 -6.86
N LEU A 164 0.38 -22.99 -7.75
CA LEU A 164 -0.13 -23.93 -8.74
C LEU A 164 0.88 -24.27 -9.85
N VAL A 165 1.82 -23.39 -10.12
CA VAL A 165 2.90 -23.62 -11.11
C VAL A 165 4.04 -24.43 -10.50
N ALA A 166 4.29 -24.29 -9.20
CA ALA A 166 5.35 -25.00 -8.48
C ALA A 166 4.99 -26.47 -8.11
N GLN A 167 3.72 -26.85 -8.24
CA GLN A 167 3.22 -28.24 -8.12
C GLN A 167 3.32 -28.96 -9.47
#